data_1a0933137a9b35f2b72cd6f4837cb662
#
_entry.id   1a0933137a9b35f2b72cd6f4837cb662
#
_cell.length_a   1.000
_cell.length_b   1.000
_cell.length_c   1.000
_cell.angle_alpha   90.00
_cell.angle_beta   90.00
_cell.angle_gamma   90.00
#
_symmetry.space_group_name_H-M   'P 1'
#
loop_
_entity.id
_entity.type
_entity.pdbx_description
1 polymer ?
#
loop_
_entity_poly.entity_id
_entity_poly.type
_entity_poly.pdbx_seq_one_letter_code
_entity_poly.pdbx_strand_id
1 'polypeptide(L)'
;MKPDTRRPENMTMRALCLIAIVFVVDGHTCFEDMFDMRSLFRYYSFHLMLFAFASGCLLRDGDAEHPLRLLAHRARRLLVPLYAWNLVYGVGAALLRRYGGFTLGEPLSAYTLLLAPLTDGEHFVWNLGSWYVFPLLLAQAMYLLVRRLSRLWGGREPVTFLLCLIPGAVAVELCAAGRNGALPLFLMRALILLPGYAGGVLYRRCLEKHDTLPTVPYLLALVIARALLCTRYENLAYLLSSCTYMDCGAVGVYLGGAIAIAFWLRIARLLAPHMERSRLALAVSRHTFDVMMHHYMGFFALNCVFLALHKLGLGAAKFSVTAMRTQEGYLYAPAGRQEWNVLYLIAGLVVPLLIGGAVRWAGRCLHGLRKNRA
;
A
#
# COMPACT_ATOMS: atom_id res chain seq x y z
N MET A 1 -26.21 23.30 -17.17
CA MET A 1 -25.07 22.70 -16.41
C MET A 1 -25.62 22.16 -15.09
N LYS A 2 -25.67 20.85 -14.88
CA LYS A 2 -25.98 20.31 -13.53
C LYS A 2 -24.80 20.65 -12.63
N PRO A 3 -25.03 21.20 -11.42
CA PRO A 3 -23.92 21.47 -10.49
C PRO A 3 -23.16 20.19 -10.22
N ASP A 4 -21.83 20.27 -10.27
CA ASP A 4 -20.94 19.15 -9.96
C ASP A 4 -21.10 18.80 -8.46
N THR A 5 -21.93 17.80 -8.19
CA THR A 5 -22.25 17.32 -6.83
C THR A 5 -21.10 16.51 -6.21
N ARG A 6 -19.90 16.52 -6.83
CA ARG A 6 -18.73 15.89 -6.24
C ARG A 6 -18.32 16.67 -5.00
N ARG A 7 -18.41 16.00 -3.85
CA ARG A 7 -17.92 16.58 -2.59
C ARG A 7 -16.43 16.91 -2.72
N PRO A 8 -15.95 18.00 -2.07
CA PRO A 8 -14.54 18.35 -2.10
C PRO A 8 -13.69 17.17 -1.62
N GLU A 9 -12.62 16.87 -2.35
CA GLU A 9 -11.66 15.82 -1.99
C GLU A 9 -10.97 16.18 -0.68
N ASN A 10 -10.78 15.21 0.21
CA ASN A 10 -9.99 15.42 1.41
C ASN A 10 -8.50 15.44 1.05
N MET A 11 -7.94 16.64 0.87
CA MET A 11 -6.56 16.83 0.46
C MET A 11 -5.55 16.33 1.48
N THR A 12 -5.88 16.36 2.78
CA THR A 12 -5.03 15.76 3.82
C THR A 12 -4.90 14.25 3.61
N MET A 13 -6.02 13.55 3.38
CA MET A 13 -5.96 12.11 3.12
C MET A 13 -5.29 11.80 1.77
N ARG A 14 -5.42 12.69 0.77
CA ARG A 14 -4.66 12.58 -0.49
C ARG A 14 -3.17 12.71 -0.27
N ALA A 15 -2.72 13.70 0.51
CA ALA A 15 -1.32 13.88 0.87
C ALA A 15 -0.78 12.68 1.68
N LEU A 16 -1.58 12.16 2.63
CA LEU A 16 -1.20 10.98 3.41
C LEU A 16 -1.03 9.73 2.52
N CYS A 17 -1.95 9.51 1.58
CA CYS A 17 -1.86 8.41 0.62
C CYS A 17 -0.67 8.58 -0.34
N LEU A 18 -0.33 9.83 -0.73
CA LEU A 18 0.87 10.12 -1.52
C LEU A 18 2.14 9.72 -0.76
N ILE A 19 2.27 10.15 0.50
CA ILE A 19 3.39 9.78 1.37
C ILE A 19 3.51 8.27 1.48
N ALA A 20 2.40 7.60 1.77
CA ALA A 20 2.37 6.15 1.96
C ALA A 20 2.78 5.38 0.69
N ILE A 21 2.30 5.80 -0.50
CA ILE A 21 2.63 5.09 -1.74
C ILE A 21 4.07 5.34 -2.18
N VAL A 22 4.63 6.53 -1.91
CA VAL A 22 6.06 6.80 -2.14
C VAL A 22 6.90 5.87 -1.28
N PHE A 23 6.59 5.69 0.00
CA PHE A 23 7.29 4.75 0.88
C PHE A 23 7.15 3.28 0.42
N VAL A 24 5.99 2.88 -0.13
CA VAL A 24 5.84 1.54 -0.71
C VAL A 24 6.78 1.34 -1.89
N VAL A 25 6.82 2.29 -2.82
CA VAL A 25 7.67 2.17 -4.01
C VAL A 25 9.15 2.23 -3.65
N ASP A 26 9.54 3.13 -2.73
CA ASP A 26 10.91 3.26 -2.26
C ASP A 26 11.39 1.99 -1.55
N GLY A 27 10.57 1.42 -0.67
CA GLY A 27 10.88 0.17 0.05
C GLY A 27 11.08 -1.04 -0.86
N HIS A 28 10.54 -1.00 -2.08
CA HIS A 28 10.75 -2.05 -3.08
C HIS A 28 11.93 -1.78 -4.01
N THR A 29 12.66 -0.67 -3.84
CA THR A 29 13.89 -0.43 -4.61
C THR A 29 15.09 -1.22 -4.10
N CYS A 30 14.96 -1.93 -2.97
CA CYS A 30 15.94 -2.83 -2.37
C CYS A 30 17.31 -2.22 -2.06
N PHE A 31 17.43 -0.91 -2.09
CA PHE A 31 18.63 -0.20 -1.68
C PHE A 31 18.43 0.43 -0.30
N GLU A 32 19.44 1.09 0.22
CA GLU A 32 19.26 1.85 1.44
C GLU A 32 18.18 2.89 1.23
N ASP A 33 17.13 2.79 2.01
CA ASP A 33 15.87 3.53 1.88
C ASP A 33 16.13 5.04 1.82
N MET A 34 15.84 5.68 0.70
CA MET A 34 16.15 7.09 0.44
C MET A 34 15.46 8.01 1.46
N PHE A 35 14.24 7.67 1.86
CA PHE A 35 13.43 8.43 2.80
C PHE A 35 13.38 7.79 4.20
N ASP A 36 14.14 6.73 4.44
CA ASP A 36 14.20 6.11 5.76
C ASP A 36 15.05 6.99 6.67
N MET A 37 14.40 7.62 7.65
CA MET A 37 15.10 8.23 8.76
C MET A 37 15.63 7.12 9.67
N ARG A 38 16.60 6.40 9.20
CA ARG A 38 17.21 5.10 9.54
C ARG A 38 17.05 4.59 10.96
N SER A 39 16.93 5.43 11.94
CA SER A 39 16.80 5.04 13.34
C SER A 39 15.45 5.36 13.93
N LEU A 40 14.79 6.42 13.47
CA LEU A 40 13.64 6.97 14.18
C LEU A 40 12.29 6.60 13.52
N PHE A 41 12.12 6.85 12.21
CA PHE A 41 10.87 6.62 11.48
C PHE A 41 11.08 5.67 10.30
N ARG A 42 11.58 4.45 10.56
CA ARG A 42 11.63 3.40 9.53
C ARG A 42 10.21 3.15 9.01
N TYR A 43 9.96 3.40 7.71
CA TYR A 43 8.61 3.34 7.16
C TYR A 43 8.03 1.92 7.14
N TYR A 44 8.83 0.87 7.14
CA TYR A 44 8.38 -0.51 7.36
C TYR A 44 7.67 -0.73 8.71
N SER A 45 7.74 0.22 9.65
CA SER A 45 7.00 0.16 10.92
C SER A 45 5.58 0.77 10.85
N PHE A 46 5.17 1.40 9.72
CA PHE A 46 3.89 2.10 9.67
C PHE A 46 3.29 2.32 8.27
N HIS A 47 4.07 2.28 7.17
CA HIS A 47 3.63 2.78 5.86
C HIS A 47 2.36 2.09 5.33
N LEU A 48 2.21 0.79 5.54
CA LEU A 48 0.99 0.07 5.15
C LEU A 48 -0.20 0.39 6.07
N MET A 49 0.07 0.66 7.36
CA MET A 49 -0.95 1.13 8.30
C MET A 49 -1.50 2.51 7.93
N LEU A 50 -0.72 3.39 7.26
CA LEU A 50 -1.21 4.68 6.76
C LEU A 50 -2.39 4.51 5.78
N PHE A 51 -2.34 3.51 4.89
CA PHE A 51 -3.45 3.23 3.97
C PHE A 51 -4.68 2.69 4.70
N ALA A 52 -4.49 1.80 5.67
CA ALA A 52 -5.58 1.29 6.48
C ALA A 52 -6.24 2.45 7.27
N PHE A 53 -5.44 3.30 7.90
CA PHE A 53 -5.90 4.49 8.61
C PHE A 53 -6.65 5.47 7.69
N ALA A 54 -6.06 5.85 6.55
CA ALA A 54 -6.70 6.73 5.58
C ALA A 54 -8.02 6.15 5.07
N SER A 55 -8.09 4.84 4.83
CA SER A 55 -9.32 4.13 4.43
C SER A 55 -10.40 4.20 5.52
N GLY A 56 -10.00 4.11 6.79
CA GLY A 56 -10.88 4.29 7.94
C GLY A 56 -11.40 5.73 8.04
N CYS A 57 -10.54 6.73 7.90
CA CYS A 57 -10.93 8.16 7.88
C CYS A 57 -11.95 8.48 6.77
N LEU A 58 -11.93 7.75 5.68
CA LEU A 58 -12.82 7.94 4.54
C LEU A 58 -14.14 7.15 4.63
N LEU A 59 -14.35 6.38 5.70
CA LEU A 59 -15.62 5.68 5.94
C LEU A 59 -16.72 6.69 6.28
N ARG A 60 -17.79 6.71 5.49
CA ARG A 60 -18.95 7.59 5.69
C ARG A 60 -19.97 6.95 6.64
N ASP A 61 -20.73 7.78 7.35
CA ASP A 61 -21.74 7.30 8.29
C ASP A 61 -22.83 6.49 7.60
N GLY A 62 -23.38 7.00 6.49
CA GLY A 62 -24.40 6.28 5.72
C GLY A 62 -23.92 4.98 5.07
N ASP A 63 -22.64 4.87 4.75
CA ASP A 63 -22.06 3.63 4.19
C ASP A 63 -22.05 2.49 5.24
N ALA A 64 -21.88 2.84 6.52
CA ALA A 64 -21.86 1.87 7.61
C ALA A 64 -23.27 1.33 7.97
N GLU A 65 -24.33 1.97 7.52
CA GLU A 65 -25.71 1.50 7.69
C GLU A 65 -26.03 0.35 6.72
N HIS A 66 -25.35 0.32 5.55
CA HIS A 66 -25.52 -0.69 4.52
C HIS A 66 -24.22 -1.47 4.25
N PRO A 67 -23.68 -2.23 5.23
CA PRO A 67 -22.34 -2.82 5.17
C PRO A 67 -22.15 -3.76 3.99
N LEU A 68 -23.15 -4.60 3.66
CA LEU A 68 -23.05 -5.54 2.54
C LEU A 68 -22.96 -4.80 1.19
N ARG A 69 -23.75 -3.73 1.00
CA ARG A 69 -23.71 -2.92 -0.22
C ARG A 69 -22.38 -2.20 -0.36
N LEU A 70 -21.86 -1.66 0.74
CA LEU A 70 -20.54 -1.04 0.78
C LEU A 70 -19.43 -2.04 0.41
N LEU A 71 -19.42 -3.21 1.06
CA LEU A 71 -18.42 -4.25 0.81
C LEU A 71 -18.50 -4.77 -0.63
N ALA A 72 -19.69 -5.05 -1.15
CA ALA A 72 -19.87 -5.47 -2.53
C ALA A 72 -19.35 -4.43 -3.54
N HIS A 73 -19.65 -3.14 -3.29
CA HIS A 73 -19.13 -2.05 -4.13
C HIS A 73 -17.60 -1.96 -4.08
N ARG A 74 -17.00 -2.02 -2.89
CA ARG A 74 -15.55 -1.98 -2.71
C ARG A 74 -14.87 -3.21 -3.30
N ALA A 75 -15.42 -4.41 -3.04
CA ALA A 75 -14.92 -5.66 -3.61
C ALA A 75 -14.92 -5.59 -5.14
N ARG A 76 -16.04 -5.22 -5.76
CA ARG A 76 -16.10 -5.06 -7.22
C ARG A 76 -15.07 -4.06 -7.74
N ARG A 77 -14.91 -2.92 -7.07
CA ARG A 77 -13.98 -1.86 -7.49
C ARG A 77 -12.51 -2.27 -7.36
N LEU A 78 -12.17 -3.13 -6.41
CA LEU A 78 -10.80 -3.53 -6.11
C LEU A 78 -10.44 -4.90 -6.71
N LEU A 79 -11.32 -5.90 -6.55
CA LEU A 79 -11.03 -7.26 -6.98
C LEU A 79 -11.19 -7.45 -8.51
N VAL A 80 -12.14 -6.77 -9.16
CA VAL A 80 -12.29 -6.90 -10.62
C VAL A 80 -11.02 -6.44 -11.35
N PRO A 81 -10.48 -5.23 -11.11
CA PRO A 81 -9.22 -4.84 -11.75
C PRO A 81 -8.02 -5.68 -11.25
N LEU A 82 -8.01 -6.12 -9.99
CA LEU A 82 -6.97 -7.02 -9.49
C LEU A 82 -6.92 -8.31 -10.32
N TYR A 83 -8.05 -9.00 -10.51
CA TYR A 83 -8.09 -10.23 -11.30
C TYR A 83 -7.82 -9.99 -12.78
N ALA A 84 -8.31 -8.90 -13.36
CA ALA A 84 -8.00 -8.55 -14.74
C ALA A 84 -6.49 -8.36 -14.95
N TRP A 85 -5.82 -7.65 -14.05
CA TRP A 85 -4.37 -7.48 -14.12
C TRP A 85 -3.60 -8.75 -13.75
N ASN A 86 -4.11 -9.55 -12.82
CA ASN A 86 -3.52 -10.84 -12.51
C ASN A 86 -3.47 -11.75 -13.74
N LEU A 87 -4.54 -11.77 -14.53
CA LEU A 87 -4.57 -12.49 -15.81
C LEU A 87 -3.54 -11.93 -16.80
N VAL A 88 -3.48 -10.61 -16.97
CA VAL A 88 -2.52 -9.97 -17.89
C VAL A 88 -1.08 -10.29 -17.48
N TYR A 89 -0.74 -10.17 -16.21
CA TYR A 89 0.59 -10.47 -15.70
C TYR A 89 0.92 -11.96 -15.75
N GLY A 90 -0.04 -12.84 -15.47
CA GLY A 90 0.14 -14.27 -15.57
C GLY A 90 0.43 -14.73 -17.00
N VAL A 91 -0.34 -14.22 -17.98
CA VAL A 91 -0.07 -14.49 -19.40
C VAL A 91 1.28 -13.90 -19.82
N GLY A 92 1.58 -12.66 -19.43
CA GLY A 92 2.88 -12.01 -19.71
C GLY A 92 4.05 -12.80 -19.13
N ALA A 93 3.95 -13.26 -17.88
CA ALA A 93 4.95 -14.09 -17.22
C ALA A 93 5.16 -15.44 -17.98
N ALA A 94 4.07 -16.09 -18.38
CA ALA A 94 4.13 -17.34 -19.14
C ALA A 94 4.82 -17.16 -20.51
N LEU A 95 4.53 -16.06 -21.22
CA LEU A 95 5.19 -15.74 -22.49
C LEU A 95 6.68 -15.43 -22.30
N LEU A 96 7.04 -14.62 -21.28
CA LEU A 96 8.44 -14.32 -20.98
C LEU A 96 9.20 -15.57 -20.53
N ARG A 97 8.57 -16.47 -19.78
CA ARG A 97 9.15 -17.77 -19.40
C ARG A 97 9.42 -18.63 -20.64
N ARG A 98 8.44 -18.73 -21.55
CA ARG A 98 8.53 -19.58 -22.75
C ARG A 98 9.54 -19.05 -23.80
N TYR A 99 9.55 -17.74 -24.05
CA TYR A 99 10.31 -17.14 -25.14
C TYR A 99 11.48 -16.28 -24.70
N GLY A 100 11.44 -15.74 -23.48
CA GLY A 100 12.44 -14.82 -22.95
C GLY A 100 13.46 -15.46 -22.01
N GLY A 101 13.26 -16.73 -21.62
CA GLY A 101 14.12 -17.42 -20.67
C GLY A 101 14.03 -16.86 -19.23
N PHE A 102 12.90 -16.26 -18.87
CA PHE A 102 12.63 -15.81 -17.50
C PHE A 102 12.18 -16.99 -16.63
N THR A 103 12.65 -17.05 -15.40
CA THR A 103 12.23 -18.05 -14.40
C THR A 103 11.57 -17.43 -13.18
N LEU A 104 11.32 -16.12 -13.22
CA LEU A 104 10.74 -15.34 -12.13
C LEU A 104 9.29 -15.71 -11.84
N GLY A 105 8.95 -15.71 -10.55
CA GLY A 105 7.61 -15.92 -10.05
C GLY A 105 7.08 -17.35 -10.31
N GLU A 106 5.87 -17.58 -9.88
CA GLU A 106 5.18 -18.85 -10.02
C GLU A 106 4.68 -19.08 -11.46
N PRO A 107 4.60 -20.35 -11.92
CA PRO A 107 4.03 -20.67 -13.23
C PRO A 107 2.54 -20.34 -13.27
N LEU A 108 2.05 -20.02 -14.49
CA LEU A 108 0.63 -19.80 -14.73
C LEU A 108 -0.18 -21.08 -14.50
N SER A 109 -1.11 -21.03 -13.55
CA SER A 109 -2.00 -22.13 -13.17
C SER A 109 -3.37 -21.61 -12.74
N ALA A 110 -4.35 -22.48 -12.59
CA ALA A 110 -5.65 -22.11 -12.06
C ALA A 110 -5.52 -21.57 -10.61
N TYR A 111 -4.62 -22.11 -9.81
CA TYR A 111 -4.34 -21.62 -8.46
C TYR A 111 -3.78 -20.19 -8.49
N THR A 112 -2.70 -19.94 -9.26
CA THR A 112 -2.06 -18.62 -9.32
C THR A 112 -2.97 -17.55 -9.93
N LEU A 113 -3.91 -17.94 -10.81
CA LEU A 113 -4.89 -17.00 -11.36
C LEU A 113 -6.05 -16.69 -10.41
N LEU A 114 -6.60 -17.70 -9.72
CA LEU A 114 -7.89 -17.55 -9.03
C LEU A 114 -7.76 -17.49 -7.51
N LEU A 115 -6.89 -18.30 -6.91
CA LEU A 115 -6.80 -18.43 -5.46
C LEU A 115 -5.66 -17.61 -4.86
N ALA A 116 -4.47 -17.65 -5.46
CA ALA A 116 -3.30 -16.95 -4.95
C ALA A 116 -3.52 -15.44 -4.71
N PRO A 117 -4.29 -14.68 -5.52
CA PRO A 117 -4.61 -13.28 -5.22
C PRO A 117 -5.34 -13.06 -3.89
N LEU A 118 -6.04 -14.06 -3.39
CA LEU A 118 -6.78 -14.01 -2.12
C LEU A 118 -5.98 -14.60 -0.96
N THR A 119 -5.06 -15.53 -1.22
CA THR A 119 -4.29 -16.23 -0.18
C THR A 119 -2.93 -15.58 0.05
N ASP A 120 -2.02 -15.77 -0.88
CA ASP A 120 -0.62 -15.36 -0.76
C ASP A 120 -0.36 -14.00 -1.40
N GLY A 121 -0.90 -13.77 -2.60
CA GLY A 121 -0.82 -12.51 -3.35
C GLY A 121 0.51 -12.26 -4.06
N GLU A 122 1.54 -13.06 -3.82
CA GLU A 122 2.92 -12.84 -4.28
C GLU A 122 3.34 -13.84 -5.38
N HIS A 123 2.49 -14.12 -6.35
CA HIS A 123 2.69 -15.20 -7.33
C HIS A 123 3.27 -14.76 -8.68
N PHE A 124 3.00 -13.53 -9.12
CA PHE A 124 3.65 -12.96 -10.31
C PHE A 124 4.46 -11.73 -9.93
N VAL A 125 5.75 -11.70 -10.28
CA VAL A 125 6.71 -10.69 -9.84
C VAL A 125 6.26 -9.26 -10.15
N TRP A 126 5.61 -9.03 -11.30
CA TRP A 126 5.23 -7.69 -11.73
C TRP A 126 3.97 -7.12 -11.06
N ASN A 127 3.24 -7.90 -10.29
CA ASN A 127 2.09 -7.46 -9.51
C ASN A 127 2.19 -7.78 -8.01
N LEU A 128 3.40 -7.94 -7.49
CA LEU A 128 3.65 -8.27 -6.09
C LEU A 128 2.89 -7.39 -5.09
N GLY A 129 2.82 -6.08 -5.32
CA GLY A 129 2.09 -5.17 -4.43
C GLY A 129 0.59 -5.45 -4.29
N SER A 130 0.01 -6.31 -5.14
CA SER A 130 -1.42 -6.63 -5.14
C SER A 130 -1.90 -7.39 -3.90
N TRP A 131 -1.01 -8.08 -3.19
CA TRP A 131 -1.34 -8.85 -1.98
C TRP A 131 -2.05 -8.03 -0.91
N TYR A 132 -1.81 -6.73 -0.85
CA TYR A 132 -2.38 -5.83 0.16
C TYR A 132 -3.89 -5.60 0.00
N VAL A 133 -4.43 -5.76 -1.21
CA VAL A 133 -5.83 -5.43 -1.56
C VAL A 133 -6.83 -6.26 -0.75
N PHE A 134 -6.65 -7.58 -0.76
CA PHE A 134 -7.61 -8.47 -0.10
C PHE A 134 -7.56 -8.37 1.44
N PRO A 135 -6.40 -8.38 2.11
CA PRO A 135 -6.31 -8.13 3.54
C PRO A 135 -6.93 -6.80 3.99
N LEU A 136 -6.73 -5.71 3.23
CA LEU A 136 -7.36 -4.44 3.54
C LEU A 136 -8.89 -4.51 3.41
N LEU A 137 -9.42 -5.15 2.37
CA LEU A 137 -10.86 -5.34 2.19
C LEU A 137 -11.44 -6.19 3.34
N LEU A 138 -10.73 -7.24 3.74
CA LEU A 138 -11.13 -8.10 4.85
C LEU A 138 -11.11 -7.34 6.19
N ALA A 139 -10.06 -6.54 6.46
CA ALA A 139 -10.01 -5.69 7.65
C ALA A 139 -11.21 -4.71 7.72
N GLN A 140 -11.63 -4.15 6.57
CA GLN A 140 -12.82 -3.31 6.50
C GLN A 140 -14.10 -4.10 6.82
N ALA A 141 -14.23 -5.32 6.31
CA ALA A 141 -15.37 -6.19 6.59
C ALA A 141 -15.42 -6.57 8.09
N MET A 142 -14.27 -6.92 8.67
CA MET A 142 -14.15 -7.23 10.10
C MET A 142 -14.50 -6.02 10.96
N TYR A 143 -14.03 -4.82 10.62
CA TYR A 143 -14.40 -3.59 11.32
C TYR A 143 -15.92 -3.38 11.32
N LEU A 144 -16.59 -3.54 10.17
CA LEU A 144 -18.06 -3.36 10.08
C LEU A 144 -18.80 -4.38 10.93
N LEU A 145 -18.31 -5.63 11.00
CA LEU A 145 -18.84 -6.66 11.87
C LEU A 145 -18.65 -6.30 13.35
N VAL A 146 -17.43 -5.96 13.77
CA VAL A 146 -17.11 -5.55 15.15
C VAL A 146 -17.92 -4.32 15.54
N ARG A 147 -18.07 -3.34 14.65
CA ARG A 147 -18.93 -2.18 14.91
C ARG A 147 -20.39 -2.55 15.13
N ARG A 148 -20.91 -3.53 14.40
CA ARG A 148 -22.28 -4.01 14.62
C ARG A 148 -22.42 -4.69 15.99
N LEU A 149 -21.44 -5.51 16.36
CA LEU A 149 -21.39 -6.17 17.66
C LEU A 149 -21.21 -5.16 18.80
N SER A 150 -20.39 -4.13 18.64
CA SER A 150 -20.15 -3.11 19.66
C SER A 150 -21.41 -2.35 20.09
N ARG A 151 -22.47 -2.37 19.27
CA ARG A 151 -23.78 -1.81 19.64
C ARG A 151 -24.37 -2.44 20.89
N LEU A 152 -24.00 -3.69 21.19
CA LEU A 152 -24.39 -4.38 22.42
C LEU A 152 -23.80 -3.70 23.68
N TRP A 153 -22.72 -2.91 23.50
CA TRP A 153 -22.03 -2.14 24.54
C TRP A 153 -22.11 -0.63 24.28
N GLY A 154 -23.23 -0.16 23.70
CA GLY A 154 -23.51 1.26 23.45
C GLY A 154 -22.96 1.82 22.14
N GLY A 155 -22.28 1.05 21.30
CA GLY A 155 -21.88 1.43 19.93
C GLY A 155 -20.90 2.59 19.82
N ARG A 156 -20.16 2.93 20.89
CA ARG A 156 -19.19 4.05 20.93
C ARG A 156 -17.93 3.68 20.14
N GLU A 157 -17.42 4.61 19.33
CA GLU A 157 -16.21 4.35 18.52
C GLU A 157 -14.95 3.95 19.33
N PRO A 158 -14.67 4.51 20.54
CA PRO A 158 -13.55 4.01 21.35
C PRO A 158 -13.69 2.54 21.74
N VAL A 159 -14.92 2.07 22.04
CA VAL A 159 -15.20 0.65 22.35
C VAL A 159 -14.96 -0.21 21.10
N THR A 160 -15.47 0.23 19.94
CA THR A 160 -15.24 -0.47 18.67
C THR A 160 -13.75 -0.58 18.35
N PHE A 161 -12.99 0.50 18.56
CA PHE A 161 -11.54 0.50 18.38
C PHE A 161 -10.84 -0.51 19.29
N LEU A 162 -11.17 -0.54 20.59
CA LEU A 162 -10.59 -1.50 21.54
C LEU A 162 -10.90 -2.94 21.16
N LEU A 163 -12.14 -3.23 20.73
CA LEU A 163 -12.54 -4.55 20.24
C LEU A 163 -11.78 -4.95 18.96
N CYS A 164 -11.38 -3.99 18.12
CA CYS A 164 -10.54 -4.25 16.95
C CYS A 164 -9.07 -4.41 17.33
N LEU A 165 -8.60 -3.75 18.39
CA LEU A 165 -7.21 -3.81 18.85
C LEU A 165 -6.85 -5.18 19.40
N ILE A 166 -7.75 -5.83 20.12
CA ILE A 166 -7.52 -7.15 20.75
C ILE A 166 -7.11 -8.21 19.73
N PRO A 167 -7.90 -8.54 18.68
CA PRO A 167 -7.51 -9.56 17.72
C PRO A 167 -6.27 -9.17 16.92
N GLY A 168 -6.06 -7.88 16.67
CA GLY A 168 -4.83 -7.40 16.06
C GLY A 168 -3.60 -7.62 16.94
N ALA A 169 -3.70 -7.31 18.24
CA ALA A 169 -2.63 -7.56 19.19
C ALA A 169 -2.30 -9.05 19.31
N VAL A 170 -3.32 -9.92 19.39
CA VAL A 170 -3.12 -11.36 19.40
C VAL A 170 -2.40 -11.85 18.14
N ALA A 171 -2.78 -11.33 16.95
CA ALA A 171 -2.11 -11.70 15.71
C ALA A 171 -0.63 -11.28 15.69
N VAL A 172 -0.30 -10.08 16.19
CA VAL A 172 1.09 -9.63 16.30
C VAL A 172 1.88 -10.49 17.28
N GLU A 173 1.33 -10.80 18.47
CA GLU A 173 2.00 -11.65 19.45
C GLU A 173 2.21 -13.08 18.95
N LEU A 174 1.30 -13.64 18.16
CA LEU A 174 1.51 -14.92 17.48
C LEU A 174 2.70 -14.84 16.51
N CYS A 175 2.83 -13.75 15.74
CA CYS A 175 3.95 -13.55 14.84
C CYS A 175 5.28 -13.36 15.61
N ALA A 176 5.27 -12.57 16.68
CA ALA A 176 6.42 -12.38 17.55
C ALA A 176 6.91 -13.69 18.19
N ALA A 177 5.99 -14.60 18.49
CA ALA A 177 6.30 -15.94 18.98
C ALA A 177 6.68 -16.95 17.86
N GLY A 178 6.94 -16.50 16.63
CA GLY A 178 7.25 -17.36 15.48
C GLY A 178 6.09 -18.21 14.97
N ARG A 179 4.85 -17.90 15.39
CA ARG A 179 3.63 -18.63 15.02
C ARG A 179 2.84 -17.94 13.92
N ASN A 180 3.54 -17.34 12.97
CA ASN A 180 2.94 -16.62 11.82
C ASN A 180 2.09 -17.51 10.89
N GLY A 181 2.26 -18.85 10.95
CA GLY A 181 1.40 -19.83 10.27
C GLY A 181 0.22 -20.33 11.08
N ALA A 182 -0.06 -19.78 12.28
CA ALA A 182 -1.19 -20.20 13.12
C ALA A 182 -2.57 -19.93 12.49
N LEU A 183 -2.64 -18.94 11.59
CA LEU A 183 -3.82 -18.62 10.78
C LEU A 183 -3.39 -18.46 9.31
N PRO A 184 -4.34 -18.57 8.35
CA PRO A 184 -4.05 -18.25 6.95
C PRO A 184 -3.47 -16.85 6.80
N LEU A 185 -2.46 -16.68 5.95
CA LEU A 185 -1.66 -15.46 5.83
C LEU A 185 -2.52 -14.21 5.56
N PHE A 186 -3.51 -14.32 4.67
CA PHE A 186 -4.43 -13.19 4.38
C PHE A 186 -5.24 -12.76 5.62
N LEU A 187 -5.61 -13.70 6.49
CA LEU A 187 -6.35 -13.41 7.72
C LEU A 187 -5.42 -12.76 8.75
N MET A 188 -4.20 -13.27 8.91
CA MET A 188 -3.19 -12.68 9.79
C MET A 188 -2.92 -11.22 9.39
N ARG A 189 -2.67 -10.96 8.11
CA ARG A 189 -2.48 -9.60 7.54
C ARG A 189 -3.69 -8.69 7.84
N ALA A 190 -4.91 -9.21 7.66
CA ALA A 190 -6.14 -8.44 7.89
C ALA A 190 -6.33 -8.09 9.37
N LEU A 191 -6.05 -9.03 10.28
CA LEU A 191 -6.12 -8.80 11.73
C LEU A 191 -5.12 -7.73 12.17
N ILE A 192 -3.88 -7.76 11.65
CA ILE A 192 -2.86 -6.76 11.96
C ILE A 192 -3.24 -5.37 11.43
N LEU A 193 -3.88 -5.28 10.25
CA LEU A 193 -4.35 -4.01 9.66
C LEU A 193 -5.61 -3.45 10.32
N LEU A 194 -6.41 -4.30 10.98
CA LEU A 194 -7.71 -3.94 11.55
C LEU A 194 -7.65 -2.78 12.55
N PRO A 195 -6.70 -2.71 13.51
CA PRO A 195 -6.56 -1.57 14.40
C PRO A 195 -6.21 -0.26 13.68
N GLY A 196 -5.40 -0.34 12.61
CA GLY A 196 -5.09 0.83 11.77
C GLY A 196 -6.35 1.41 11.12
N TYR A 197 -7.19 0.55 10.53
CA TYR A 197 -8.47 0.97 9.96
C TYR A 197 -9.43 1.55 11.01
N ALA A 198 -9.61 0.86 12.14
CA ALA A 198 -10.45 1.31 13.24
C ALA A 198 -9.95 2.63 13.84
N GLY A 199 -8.63 2.80 13.96
CA GLY A 199 -7.98 4.04 14.40
C GLY A 199 -8.29 5.22 13.48
N GLY A 200 -8.34 4.99 12.15
CA GLY A 200 -8.75 6.00 11.18
C GLY A 200 -10.20 6.46 11.39
N VAL A 201 -11.11 5.52 11.62
CA VAL A 201 -12.52 5.85 11.92
C VAL A 201 -12.64 6.60 13.24
N LEU A 202 -11.97 6.11 14.30
CA LEU A 202 -11.94 6.76 15.61
C LEU A 202 -11.40 8.20 15.51
N TYR A 203 -10.29 8.38 14.79
CA TYR A 203 -9.70 9.70 14.56
C TYR A 203 -10.72 10.64 13.89
N ARG A 204 -11.28 10.25 12.77
CA ARG A 204 -12.21 11.05 11.98
C ARG A 204 -13.46 11.47 12.77
N ARG A 205 -13.99 10.59 13.61
CA ARG A 205 -15.25 10.82 14.32
C ARG A 205 -15.07 11.49 15.67
N CYS A 206 -13.99 11.16 16.37
CA CYS A 206 -13.82 11.58 17.77
C CYS A 206 -12.65 12.54 17.98
N LEU A 207 -11.51 12.34 17.29
CA LEU A 207 -10.27 13.03 17.63
C LEU A 207 -9.96 14.23 16.73
N GLU A 208 -10.36 14.21 15.45
CA GLU A 208 -9.98 15.23 14.47
C GLU A 208 -10.34 16.66 14.89
N LYS A 209 -11.51 16.84 15.50
CA LYS A 209 -11.96 18.14 16.01
C LYS A 209 -11.15 18.68 17.19
N HIS A 210 -10.45 17.80 17.91
CA HIS A 210 -9.60 18.13 19.06
C HIS A 210 -8.12 18.23 18.69
N ASP A 211 -7.74 17.89 17.45
CA ASP A 211 -6.36 17.94 16.96
C ASP A 211 -5.98 19.37 16.54
N THR A 212 -5.94 20.27 17.51
CA THR A 212 -5.70 21.72 17.35
C THR A 212 -4.35 22.18 17.88
N LEU A 213 -3.51 21.26 18.39
CA LEU A 213 -2.20 21.60 18.95
C LEU A 213 -1.30 22.29 17.91
N PRO A 214 -0.47 23.27 18.31
CA PRO A 214 0.50 23.90 17.42
C PRO A 214 1.46 22.87 16.82
N THR A 215 1.79 23.03 15.54
CA THR A 215 2.48 21.98 14.76
C THR A 215 3.88 21.67 15.30
N VAL A 216 4.69 22.68 15.65
CA VAL A 216 6.08 22.46 16.07
C VAL A 216 6.15 21.66 17.39
N PRO A 217 5.51 22.09 18.50
CA PRO A 217 5.57 21.31 19.74
C PRO A 217 4.91 19.93 19.59
N TYR A 218 3.88 19.81 18.76
CA TYR A 218 3.25 18.50 18.47
C TYR A 218 4.22 17.54 17.79
N LEU A 219 4.90 17.97 16.70
CA LEU A 219 5.88 17.13 16.01
C LEU A 219 7.06 16.80 16.92
N LEU A 220 7.55 17.77 17.71
CA LEU A 220 8.64 17.53 18.66
C LEU A 220 8.26 16.47 19.71
N ALA A 221 7.05 16.57 20.28
CA ALA A 221 6.55 15.57 21.23
C ALA A 221 6.48 14.16 20.60
N LEU A 222 6.04 14.05 19.34
CA LEU A 222 6.01 12.76 18.63
C LEU A 222 7.41 12.21 18.32
N VAL A 223 8.37 13.09 17.98
CA VAL A 223 9.78 12.71 17.80
C VAL A 223 10.36 12.18 19.09
N ILE A 224 10.15 12.88 20.20
CA ILE A 224 10.60 12.45 21.52
C ILE A 224 9.95 11.11 21.91
N ALA A 225 8.63 10.98 21.76
CA ALA A 225 7.91 9.75 22.06
C ALA A 225 8.43 8.58 21.22
N ARG A 226 8.73 8.81 19.94
CA ARG A 226 9.30 7.81 19.04
C ARG A 226 10.73 7.44 19.46
N ALA A 227 11.57 8.42 19.81
CA ALA A 227 12.92 8.20 20.31
C ALA A 227 12.92 7.34 21.58
N LEU A 228 12.04 7.66 22.54
CA LEU A 228 11.86 6.86 23.76
C LEU A 228 11.42 5.42 23.44
N LEU A 229 10.54 5.23 22.44
CA LEU A 229 10.15 3.89 22.02
C LEU A 229 11.33 3.12 21.40
N CYS A 230 12.18 3.79 20.62
CA CYS A 230 13.38 3.22 20.03
C CYS A 230 14.47 2.85 21.07
N THR A 231 14.48 3.47 22.27
CA THR A 231 15.36 3.01 23.37
C THR A 231 14.90 1.69 23.98
N ARG A 232 13.59 1.38 23.87
CA ARG A 232 13.03 0.13 24.41
C ARG A 232 13.09 -1.01 23.38
N TYR A 233 13.00 -0.72 22.10
CA TYR A 233 12.97 -1.68 21.01
C TYR A 233 14.04 -1.34 19.98
N GLU A 234 14.99 -2.25 19.74
CA GLU A 234 16.06 -2.06 18.75
C GLU A 234 15.53 -1.89 17.32
N ASN A 235 14.45 -2.60 17.00
CA ASN A 235 13.83 -2.54 15.69
C ASN A 235 12.30 -2.49 15.81
N LEU A 236 11.71 -1.44 15.23
CA LEU A 236 10.26 -1.31 15.12
C LEU A 236 9.74 -1.67 13.72
N ALA A 237 10.63 -1.97 12.77
CA ALA A 237 10.25 -2.39 11.42
C ALA A 237 9.83 -3.86 11.42
N TYR A 238 8.82 -4.19 10.62
CA TYR A 238 8.30 -5.53 10.43
C TYR A 238 7.86 -5.75 8.98
N LEU A 239 7.81 -7.01 8.54
CA LEU A 239 7.31 -7.37 7.22
C LEU A 239 5.86 -7.87 7.33
N LEU A 240 4.91 -7.01 6.96
CA LEU A 240 3.50 -7.37 6.97
C LEU A 240 3.16 -8.38 5.85
N SER A 241 3.89 -8.36 4.73
CA SER A 241 3.69 -9.30 3.62
C SER A 241 3.86 -10.76 4.03
N SER A 242 4.83 -11.04 4.88
CA SER A 242 5.09 -12.38 5.43
C SER A 242 4.67 -12.54 6.90
N CYS A 243 4.21 -11.48 7.55
CA CYS A 243 3.91 -11.45 8.99
C CYS A 243 5.12 -11.86 9.83
N THR A 244 6.32 -11.32 9.53
CA THR A 244 7.60 -11.65 10.19
C THR A 244 8.27 -10.40 10.77
N TYR A 245 9.32 -10.62 11.56
CA TYR A 245 10.11 -9.56 12.22
C TYR A 245 9.28 -8.66 13.13
N MET A 246 8.31 -9.23 13.86
CA MET A 246 7.44 -8.50 14.80
C MET A 246 7.94 -8.61 16.25
N ASP A 247 9.26 -8.68 16.46
CA ASP A 247 9.89 -8.88 17.78
C ASP A 247 9.59 -7.78 18.79
N CYS A 248 9.19 -6.60 18.31
CA CYS A 248 8.71 -5.50 19.16
C CYS A 248 7.30 -5.74 19.75
N GLY A 249 6.63 -6.84 19.41
CA GLY A 249 5.31 -7.20 19.91
C GLY A 249 4.21 -6.20 19.57
N ALA A 250 3.01 -6.42 20.10
CA ALA A 250 1.84 -5.59 19.81
C ALA A 250 2.03 -4.14 20.26
N VAL A 251 2.73 -3.91 21.37
CA VAL A 251 3.01 -2.55 21.87
C VAL A 251 3.90 -1.81 20.88
N GLY A 252 5.00 -2.40 20.44
CA GLY A 252 5.91 -1.79 19.45
C GLY A 252 5.22 -1.50 18.12
N VAL A 253 4.46 -2.45 17.60
CA VAL A 253 3.73 -2.32 16.33
C VAL A 253 2.66 -1.22 16.41
N TYR A 254 1.78 -1.26 17.43
CA TYR A 254 0.63 -0.32 17.43
C TYR A 254 0.95 1.04 18.03
N LEU A 255 1.73 1.12 19.09
CA LEU A 255 2.16 2.41 19.65
C LEU A 255 3.13 3.10 18.67
N GLY A 256 4.11 2.35 18.15
CA GLY A 256 5.02 2.86 17.14
C GLY A 256 4.30 3.31 15.86
N GLY A 257 3.33 2.51 15.39
CA GLY A 257 2.47 2.87 14.27
C GLY A 257 1.62 4.11 14.54
N ALA A 258 1.00 4.21 15.72
CA ALA A 258 0.16 5.36 16.09
C ALA A 258 0.97 6.67 16.14
N ILE A 259 2.17 6.65 16.74
CA ILE A 259 3.08 7.82 16.77
C ILE A 259 3.46 8.22 15.34
N ALA A 260 3.82 7.26 14.51
CA ALA A 260 4.20 7.55 13.12
C ALA A 260 3.02 8.04 12.28
N ILE A 261 1.82 7.44 12.43
CA ILE A 261 0.60 7.92 11.75
C ILE A 261 0.30 9.36 12.16
N ALA A 262 0.36 9.69 13.46
CA ALA A 262 0.13 11.04 13.96
C ALA A 262 1.13 12.05 13.38
N PHE A 263 2.42 11.68 13.31
CA PHE A 263 3.49 12.48 12.71
C PHE A 263 3.21 12.74 11.21
N TRP A 264 3.02 11.70 10.42
CA TRP A 264 2.83 11.83 8.98
C TRP A 264 1.47 12.45 8.62
N LEU A 265 0.45 12.27 9.44
CA LEU A 265 -0.82 12.97 9.30
C LEU A 265 -0.66 14.49 9.47
N ARG A 266 0.17 14.92 10.44
CA ARG A 266 0.48 16.36 10.62
C ARG A 266 1.27 16.89 9.43
N ILE A 267 2.25 16.15 8.92
CA ILE A 267 2.97 16.51 7.69
C ILE A 267 2.00 16.55 6.48
N ALA A 268 1.10 15.59 6.35
CA ALA A 268 0.09 15.58 5.29
C ALA A 268 -0.84 16.80 5.34
N ARG A 269 -1.21 17.28 6.53
CA ARG A 269 -1.97 18.54 6.70
C ARG A 269 -1.20 19.77 6.21
N LEU A 270 0.11 19.82 6.46
CA LEU A 270 0.96 20.90 5.94
C LEU A 270 1.11 20.85 4.42
N LEU A 271 1.15 19.66 3.85
CA LEU A 271 1.27 19.47 2.40
C LEU A 271 -0.07 19.67 1.67
N ALA A 272 -1.19 19.43 2.32
CA ALA A 272 -2.52 19.47 1.70
C ALA A 272 -2.83 20.74 0.87
N PRO A 273 -2.49 21.98 1.34
CA PRO A 273 -2.72 23.20 0.55
C PRO A 273 -1.86 23.28 -0.72
N HIS A 274 -0.76 22.51 -0.78
CA HIS A 274 0.16 22.52 -1.91
C HIS A 274 -0.11 21.41 -2.92
N MET A 275 -0.95 20.44 -2.57
CA MET A 275 -1.25 19.28 -3.43
C MET A 275 -1.81 19.69 -4.80
N GLU A 276 -2.67 20.70 -4.85
CA GLU A 276 -3.29 21.16 -6.09
C GLU A 276 -2.31 21.82 -7.05
N ARG A 277 -1.17 22.32 -6.55
CA ARG A 277 -0.11 22.96 -7.37
C ARG A 277 0.71 21.95 -8.14
N SER A 278 0.75 20.69 -7.73
CA SER A 278 1.52 19.64 -8.39
C SER A 278 0.59 18.62 -9.08
N ARG A 279 0.54 18.69 -10.43
CA ARG A 279 -0.22 17.71 -11.22
C ARG A 279 0.23 16.27 -10.98
N LEU A 280 1.53 16.04 -10.80
CA LEU A 280 2.07 14.71 -10.55
C LEU A 280 1.67 14.20 -9.16
N ALA A 281 1.85 15.00 -8.09
CA ALA A 281 1.46 14.63 -6.75
C ALA A 281 -0.03 14.28 -6.66
N LEU A 282 -0.87 15.09 -7.31
CA LEU A 282 -2.31 14.87 -7.38
C LEU A 282 -2.65 13.61 -8.18
N ALA A 283 -1.97 13.35 -9.30
CA ALA A 283 -2.15 12.14 -10.11
C ALA A 283 -1.76 10.89 -9.31
N VAL A 284 -0.58 10.87 -8.68
CA VAL A 284 -0.12 9.74 -7.85
C VAL A 284 -1.10 9.47 -6.71
N SER A 285 -1.52 10.51 -5.98
CA SER A 285 -2.44 10.35 -4.83
C SER A 285 -3.85 9.89 -5.22
N ARG A 286 -4.31 10.21 -6.43
CA ARG A 286 -5.61 9.74 -6.96
C ARG A 286 -5.55 8.31 -7.50
N HIS A 287 -4.39 7.86 -7.92
CA HIS A 287 -4.16 6.59 -8.60
C HIS A 287 -3.23 5.65 -7.81
N THR A 288 -3.29 5.70 -6.48
CA THR A 288 -2.47 4.84 -5.60
C THR A 288 -2.66 3.35 -5.88
N PHE A 289 -3.86 2.94 -6.32
CA PHE A 289 -4.12 1.56 -6.74
C PHE A 289 -3.31 1.19 -8.00
N ASP A 290 -3.26 2.07 -9.01
CA ASP A 290 -2.47 1.83 -10.22
C ASP A 290 -0.97 1.73 -9.85
N VAL A 291 -0.48 2.63 -8.97
CA VAL A 291 0.92 2.59 -8.51
C VAL A 291 1.22 1.30 -7.75
N MET A 292 0.36 0.93 -6.80
CA MET A 292 0.51 -0.31 -6.03
C MET A 292 0.56 -1.54 -6.95
N MET A 293 -0.31 -1.59 -7.96
CA MET A 293 -0.44 -2.72 -8.88
C MET A 293 0.75 -2.84 -9.85
N HIS A 294 1.35 -1.72 -10.27
CA HIS A 294 2.23 -1.70 -11.44
C HIS A 294 3.66 -1.17 -11.18
N HIS A 295 4.05 -0.82 -9.94
CA HIS A 295 5.38 -0.25 -9.69
C HIS A 295 6.51 -1.21 -10.06
N TYR A 296 6.37 -2.52 -9.86
CA TYR A 296 7.34 -3.52 -10.33
C TYR A 296 7.46 -3.57 -11.85
N MET A 297 6.36 -3.32 -12.58
CA MET A 297 6.43 -3.14 -14.04
C MET A 297 7.21 -1.87 -14.42
N GLY A 298 7.13 -0.82 -13.59
CA GLY A 298 7.98 0.37 -13.72
C GLY A 298 9.46 0.03 -13.59
N PHE A 299 9.83 -0.78 -12.60
CA PHE A 299 11.20 -1.27 -12.41
C PHE A 299 11.66 -2.14 -13.58
N PHE A 300 10.81 -3.06 -14.02
CA PHE A 300 11.09 -3.90 -15.17
C PHE A 300 11.27 -3.08 -16.46
N ALA A 301 10.45 -2.08 -16.71
CA ALA A 301 10.59 -1.18 -17.85
C ALA A 301 11.93 -0.44 -17.85
N LEU A 302 12.37 0.05 -16.70
CA LEU A 302 13.69 0.69 -16.56
C LEU A 302 14.83 -0.32 -16.78
N ASN A 303 14.71 -1.55 -16.28
CA ASN A 303 15.67 -2.61 -16.57
C ASN A 303 15.72 -2.95 -18.07
N CYS A 304 14.60 -2.89 -18.79
CA CYS A 304 14.60 -3.05 -20.26
C CYS A 304 15.36 -1.94 -20.96
N VAL A 305 15.30 -0.70 -20.46
CA VAL A 305 16.12 0.42 -20.97
C VAL A 305 17.61 0.14 -20.75
N PHE A 306 18.00 -0.28 -19.54
CA PHE A 306 19.39 -0.64 -19.26
C PHE A 306 19.88 -1.84 -20.09
N LEU A 307 19.01 -2.84 -20.32
CA LEU A 307 19.30 -3.96 -21.23
C LEU A 307 19.57 -3.47 -22.66
N ALA A 308 18.77 -2.54 -23.16
CA ALA A 308 18.98 -1.98 -24.50
C ALA A 308 20.31 -1.21 -24.59
N LEU A 309 20.61 -0.35 -23.58
CA LEU A 309 21.89 0.36 -23.49
C LEU A 309 23.08 -0.61 -23.43
N HIS A 310 22.97 -1.68 -22.65
CA HIS A 310 24.00 -2.74 -22.58
C HIS A 310 24.25 -3.40 -23.91
N LYS A 311 23.19 -3.82 -24.63
CA LYS A 311 23.28 -4.47 -25.94
C LYS A 311 23.85 -3.55 -27.03
N LEU A 312 23.60 -2.23 -26.93
CA LEU A 312 24.10 -1.24 -27.88
C LEU A 312 25.52 -0.76 -27.53
N GLY A 313 26.12 -1.22 -26.43
CA GLY A 313 27.43 -0.74 -25.98
C GLY A 313 27.44 0.70 -25.46
N LEU A 314 26.26 1.26 -25.18
CA LEU A 314 26.07 2.66 -24.76
C LEU A 314 26.10 2.83 -23.22
N GLY A 315 26.90 2.07 -22.53
CA GLY A 315 26.93 2.03 -21.07
C GLY A 315 26.27 0.76 -20.50
N ALA A 316 25.97 0.75 -19.20
CA ALA A 316 25.45 -0.42 -18.49
C ALA A 316 26.33 -1.68 -18.62
N ALA A 317 27.66 -1.51 -18.61
CA ALA A 317 28.64 -2.58 -18.86
C ALA A 317 28.49 -3.78 -17.90
N LYS A 318 28.10 -3.55 -16.63
CA LYS A 318 27.88 -4.59 -15.62
C LYS A 318 26.41 -5.05 -15.52
N PHE A 319 25.57 -4.72 -16.47
CA PHE A 319 24.18 -5.21 -16.47
C PHE A 319 24.15 -6.72 -16.63
N SER A 320 23.45 -7.41 -15.74
CA SER A 320 23.33 -8.87 -15.77
C SER A 320 22.01 -9.29 -16.38
N VAL A 321 22.03 -9.78 -17.61
CA VAL A 321 20.83 -10.35 -18.29
C VAL A 321 20.33 -11.56 -17.52
N THR A 322 21.23 -12.38 -16.98
CA THR A 322 20.85 -13.56 -16.18
C THR A 322 20.14 -13.13 -14.90
N ALA A 323 20.70 -12.17 -14.14
CA ALA A 323 20.05 -11.70 -12.92
C ALA A 323 18.67 -11.08 -13.20
N MET A 324 18.53 -10.28 -14.27
CA MET A 324 17.23 -9.76 -14.69
C MET A 324 16.18 -10.85 -14.98
N ARG A 325 16.61 -12.04 -15.40
CA ARG A 325 15.73 -13.15 -15.75
C ARG A 325 15.44 -14.11 -14.58
N THR A 326 16.30 -14.15 -13.58
CA THR A 326 16.28 -15.19 -12.53
C THR A 326 16.14 -14.66 -11.11
N GLN A 327 16.40 -13.36 -10.88
CA GLN A 327 16.36 -12.77 -9.54
C GLN A 327 15.16 -11.84 -9.38
N GLU A 328 14.28 -12.15 -8.45
CA GLU A 328 13.20 -11.26 -8.04
C GLU A 328 13.79 -9.97 -7.44
N GLY A 329 13.23 -8.83 -7.82
CA GLY A 329 13.72 -7.54 -7.33
C GLY A 329 15.07 -7.11 -7.91
N TYR A 330 15.58 -7.74 -9.00
CA TYR A 330 16.79 -7.27 -9.65
C TYR A 330 16.65 -5.82 -10.11
N LEU A 331 17.51 -4.96 -9.60
CA LEU A 331 17.63 -3.56 -9.96
C LEU A 331 19.09 -3.29 -10.34
N TYR A 332 19.29 -2.71 -11.51
CA TYR A 332 20.63 -2.37 -11.99
C TYR A 332 21.07 -1.02 -11.45
N ALA A 333 22.20 -0.98 -10.74
CA ALA A 333 22.84 0.23 -10.31
C ALA A 333 24.13 0.48 -11.13
N PRO A 334 24.15 1.46 -12.05
CA PRO A 334 25.35 1.81 -12.77
C PRO A 334 26.52 2.12 -11.84
N ALA A 335 27.68 1.49 -12.12
CA ALA A 335 28.90 1.59 -11.29
C ALA A 335 28.73 1.21 -9.80
N GLY A 336 27.67 0.46 -9.44
CA GLY A 336 27.35 0.11 -8.06
C GLY A 336 26.85 1.27 -7.20
N ARG A 337 26.47 2.38 -7.82
CA ARG A 337 26.05 3.60 -7.12
C ARG A 337 24.57 3.52 -6.75
N GLN A 338 24.27 3.68 -5.47
CA GLN A 338 22.90 3.62 -4.95
C GLN A 338 22.02 4.81 -5.35
N GLU A 339 22.63 5.94 -5.73
CA GLU A 339 21.88 7.13 -6.18
C GLU A 339 20.98 6.88 -7.40
N TRP A 340 21.24 5.81 -8.16
CA TRP A 340 20.38 5.38 -9.27
C TRP A 340 18.98 4.89 -8.84
N ASN A 341 18.79 4.66 -7.53
CA ASN A 341 17.46 4.31 -6.99
C ASN A 341 16.41 5.35 -7.30
N VAL A 342 16.78 6.61 -7.37
CA VAL A 342 15.86 7.69 -7.74
C VAL A 342 15.18 7.41 -9.09
N LEU A 343 15.87 6.79 -10.04
CA LEU A 343 15.27 6.42 -11.33
C LEU A 343 14.24 5.32 -11.19
N TYR A 344 14.49 4.32 -10.32
CA TYR A 344 13.51 3.28 -10.05
C TYR A 344 12.30 3.82 -9.28
N LEU A 345 12.50 4.71 -8.31
CA LEU A 345 11.41 5.41 -7.65
C LEU A 345 10.55 6.19 -8.65
N ILE A 346 11.18 6.98 -9.54
CA ILE A 346 10.46 7.72 -10.59
C ILE A 346 9.74 6.76 -11.53
N ALA A 347 10.40 5.72 -12.02
CA ALA A 347 9.78 4.73 -12.90
C ALA A 347 8.60 4.00 -12.23
N GLY A 348 8.77 3.61 -10.96
CA GLY A 348 7.72 2.97 -10.15
C GLY A 348 6.52 3.86 -9.83
N LEU A 349 6.67 5.18 -9.91
CA LEU A 349 5.56 6.12 -9.77
C LEU A 349 4.93 6.51 -11.11
N VAL A 350 5.74 6.76 -12.16
CA VAL A 350 5.29 7.32 -13.43
C VAL A 350 4.73 6.24 -14.36
N VAL A 351 5.43 5.11 -14.54
CA VAL A 351 4.98 4.04 -15.45
C VAL A 351 3.59 3.51 -15.07
N PRO A 352 3.26 3.26 -13.81
CA PRO A 352 1.90 2.90 -13.40
C PRO A 352 0.83 3.91 -13.82
N LEU A 353 1.13 5.20 -13.70
CA LEU A 353 0.19 6.25 -14.12
C LEU A 353 -0.06 6.23 -15.64
N LEU A 354 0.98 5.93 -16.42
CA LEU A 354 0.88 5.78 -17.88
C LEU A 354 0.04 4.56 -18.24
N ILE A 355 0.27 3.40 -17.58
CA ILE A 355 -0.51 2.18 -17.78
C ILE A 355 -1.98 2.42 -17.46
N GLY A 356 -2.28 2.92 -16.25
CA GLY A 356 -3.64 3.23 -15.83
C GLY A 356 -4.30 4.31 -16.70
N GLY A 357 -3.52 5.29 -17.15
CA GLY A 357 -3.94 6.33 -18.10
C GLY A 357 -4.36 5.75 -19.45
N ALA A 358 -3.54 4.86 -20.02
CA ALA A 358 -3.83 4.17 -21.28
C ALA A 358 -5.12 3.33 -21.20
N VAL A 359 -5.30 2.57 -20.12
CA VAL A 359 -6.52 1.77 -19.91
C VAL A 359 -7.76 2.65 -19.82
N ARG A 360 -7.69 3.74 -19.06
CA ARG A 360 -8.81 4.70 -18.96
C ARG A 360 -9.12 5.37 -20.30
N TRP A 361 -8.10 5.69 -21.09
CA TRP A 361 -8.25 6.26 -22.43
C TRP A 361 -8.93 5.25 -23.37
N ALA A 362 -8.44 4.02 -23.45
CA ALA A 362 -9.03 2.95 -24.24
C ALA A 362 -10.50 2.70 -23.88
N GLY A 363 -10.82 2.65 -22.58
CA GLY A 363 -12.20 2.51 -22.10
C GLY A 363 -13.12 3.65 -22.57
N ARG A 364 -12.64 4.90 -22.62
CA ARG A 364 -13.41 6.04 -23.15
C ARG A 364 -13.64 5.92 -24.65
N CYS A 365 -12.63 5.52 -25.42
CA CYS A 365 -12.75 5.31 -26.86
C CYS A 365 -13.80 4.25 -27.19
N LEU A 366 -13.76 3.10 -26.50
CA LEU A 366 -14.73 2.02 -26.69
C LEU A 366 -16.16 2.45 -26.33
N HIS A 367 -16.33 3.24 -25.26
CA HIS A 367 -17.64 3.75 -24.88
C HIS A 367 -18.20 4.77 -25.89
N GLY A 368 -17.34 5.63 -26.46
CA GLY A 368 -17.69 6.54 -27.53
C GLY A 368 -18.16 5.81 -28.81
N LEU A 369 -17.44 4.74 -29.21
CA LEU A 369 -17.82 3.93 -30.36
C LEU A 369 -19.17 3.21 -30.18
N ARG A 370 -19.50 2.78 -28.95
CA ARG A 370 -20.81 2.18 -28.66
C ARG A 370 -21.96 3.19 -28.73
N LYS A 371 -21.76 4.44 -28.31
CA LYS A 371 -22.78 5.49 -28.41
C LYS A 371 -23.06 5.94 -29.84
N ASN A 372 -22.07 5.85 -30.71
CA ASN A 372 -22.24 6.22 -32.12
C ASN A 372 -22.88 5.10 -32.96
N ARG A 373 -23.06 3.89 -32.38
CA ARG A 373 -23.71 2.75 -33.06
C ARG A 373 -25.12 2.44 -32.56
N ALA A 374 -25.55 3.10 -31.50
CA ALA A 374 -26.93 3.09 -30.94
C ALA A 374 -27.70 4.36 -31.28
#